data_b0fbf35a37c8a61cd6cc19ad321c22b7
#
_entry.id   b0fbf35a37c8a61cd6cc19ad321c22b7
#
_cell.length_a   1.000
_cell.length_b   1.000
_cell.length_c   1.000
_cell.angle_alpha   90.00
_cell.angle_beta   90.00
_cell.angle_gamma   90.00
#
_symmetry.space_group_name_H-M   'P 1'
#
loop_
_entity.id
_entity.type
_entity.pdbx_description
1 polymer ?
#
loop_
_entity_poly.entity_id
_entity_poly.type
_entity_poly.pdbx_seq_one_letter_code
_entity_poly.pdbx_strand_id
1 'polypeptide(L)'
;MKHATIEDYDSICALFDKHREHFPYFRRDGLMDRLNGYRRGGVVYESGVVISYHYYVISYKIGNVRANSGDVIINELAKEDGGDAKGVVSRFFDYVARPVWLTVRRDNIRAKKFYDKMGMKIIGEIFWGNGRIEGDVYVYGHSDLNKFMV
;
A
#
# COMPACT_ATOMS: atom_id res chain seq x y z
N MET A 1 11.76 11.67 -2.52
CA MET A 1 11.38 10.29 -2.14
C MET A 1 12.32 9.32 -2.82
N LYS A 2 12.95 8.46 -2.02
CA LYS A 2 13.94 7.53 -2.58
C LYS A 2 13.24 6.26 -3.09
N HIS A 3 13.35 6.02 -4.40
CA HIS A 3 12.85 4.80 -5.02
C HIS A 3 13.94 3.74 -5.04
N ALA A 4 13.52 2.49 -4.90
CA ALA A 4 14.40 1.33 -4.99
C ALA A 4 14.90 1.15 -6.42
N THR A 5 16.12 0.62 -6.54
CA THR A 5 16.72 0.20 -7.80
C THR A 5 16.96 -1.31 -7.76
N ILE A 6 17.43 -1.86 -8.88
CA ILE A 6 17.76 -3.29 -8.95
C ILE A 6 18.80 -3.68 -7.89
N GLU A 7 19.66 -2.76 -7.48
CA GLU A 7 20.66 -3.00 -6.43
C GLU A 7 20.05 -3.27 -5.07
N ASP A 8 18.80 -2.83 -4.84
CA ASP A 8 18.09 -3.03 -3.58
C ASP A 8 17.31 -4.36 -3.54
N TYR A 9 17.30 -5.11 -4.65
CA TYR A 9 16.46 -6.31 -4.79
C TYR A 9 16.69 -7.32 -3.67
N ASP A 10 17.96 -7.68 -3.39
CA ASP A 10 18.26 -8.69 -2.38
C ASP A 10 17.86 -8.25 -0.98
N SER A 11 18.10 -6.98 -0.64
CA SER A 11 17.75 -6.43 0.66
C SER A 11 16.22 -6.42 0.87
N ILE A 12 15.48 -6.06 -0.15
CA ILE A 12 14.01 -6.03 -0.10
C ILE A 12 13.46 -7.47 0.02
N CYS A 13 13.98 -8.40 -0.77
CA CYS A 13 13.58 -9.81 -0.66
C CYS A 13 13.84 -10.37 0.74
N ALA A 14 15.00 -10.05 1.32
CA ALA A 14 15.33 -10.49 2.68
C ALA A 14 14.34 -9.95 3.71
N LEU A 15 13.90 -8.70 3.55
CA LEU A 15 12.93 -8.10 4.45
C LEU A 15 11.57 -8.82 4.37
N PHE A 16 11.07 -9.09 3.18
CA PHE A 16 9.81 -9.81 3.03
C PHE A 16 9.91 -11.27 3.48
N ASP A 17 11.04 -11.92 3.26
CA ASP A 17 11.27 -13.30 3.73
C ASP A 17 11.27 -13.35 5.26
N LYS A 18 11.84 -12.35 5.93
CA LYS A 18 11.81 -12.24 7.40
C LYS A 18 10.39 -12.13 7.94
N HIS A 19 9.50 -11.51 7.18
CA HIS A 19 8.10 -11.29 7.59
C HIS A 19 7.11 -12.08 6.71
N ARG A 20 7.50 -13.26 6.27
CA ARG A 20 6.72 -14.09 5.34
C ARG A 20 5.30 -14.35 5.81
N GLU A 21 5.10 -14.48 7.11
CA GLU A 21 3.78 -14.69 7.72
C GLU A 21 2.80 -13.54 7.46
N HIS A 22 3.33 -12.31 7.31
CA HIS A 22 2.53 -11.12 7.02
C HIS A 22 2.41 -10.85 5.51
N PHE A 23 3.29 -11.44 4.72
CA PHE A 23 3.34 -11.25 3.27
C PHE A 23 3.38 -12.60 2.55
N PRO A 24 2.35 -13.46 2.74
CA PRO A 24 2.38 -14.82 2.18
C PRO A 24 2.34 -14.84 0.65
N TYR A 25 1.87 -13.77 0.02
CA TYR A 25 1.74 -13.67 -1.43
C TYR A 25 2.85 -12.86 -2.08
N PHE A 26 3.85 -12.43 -1.31
CA PHE A 26 5.01 -11.74 -1.88
C PHE A 26 5.74 -12.64 -2.86
N ARG A 27 6.05 -12.11 -4.05
CA ARG A 27 6.75 -12.83 -5.10
C ARG A 27 7.96 -12.05 -5.57
N ARG A 28 9.10 -12.76 -5.68
CA ARG A 28 10.35 -12.16 -6.14
C ARG A 28 10.28 -11.67 -7.57
N ASP A 29 9.60 -12.41 -8.46
CA ASP A 29 9.41 -12.00 -9.84
C ASP A 29 8.54 -10.73 -9.96
N GLY A 30 7.53 -10.60 -9.13
CA GLY A 30 6.71 -9.39 -9.06
C GLY A 30 7.50 -8.17 -8.64
N LEU A 31 8.38 -8.31 -7.64
CA LEU A 31 9.29 -7.25 -7.24
C LEU A 31 10.23 -6.87 -8.39
N MET A 32 10.83 -7.86 -9.04
CA MET A 32 11.75 -7.62 -10.15
C MET A 32 11.06 -6.85 -11.28
N ASP A 33 9.82 -7.22 -11.62
CA ASP A 33 9.03 -6.53 -12.64
C ASP A 33 8.84 -5.05 -12.27
N ARG A 34 8.52 -4.77 -11.01
CA ARG A 34 8.33 -3.39 -10.55
C ARG A 34 9.62 -2.58 -10.61
N LEU A 35 10.74 -3.18 -10.21
CA LEU A 35 12.04 -2.52 -10.26
C LEU A 35 12.48 -2.23 -11.70
N ASN A 36 12.06 -3.06 -12.65
CA ASN A 36 12.31 -2.87 -14.08
C ASN A 36 11.27 -1.98 -14.79
N GLY A 37 10.29 -1.47 -14.04
CA GLY A 37 9.28 -0.56 -14.60
C GLY A 37 8.18 -1.23 -15.41
N TYR A 38 8.03 -2.54 -15.33
CA TYR A 38 6.98 -3.27 -16.05
C TYR A 38 5.59 -3.07 -15.46
N ARG A 39 5.50 -2.59 -14.22
CA ARG A 39 4.26 -2.29 -13.55
C ARG A 39 4.06 -0.77 -13.47
N ARG A 40 2.80 -0.35 -13.44
CA ARG A 40 2.45 1.07 -13.33
C ARG A 40 2.52 1.52 -11.88
N GLY A 41 3.70 1.89 -11.46
CA GLY A 41 3.97 2.26 -10.07
C GLY A 41 5.44 2.11 -9.78
N GLY A 42 5.77 1.73 -8.57
CA GLY A 42 7.15 1.59 -8.17
C GLY A 42 7.31 0.99 -6.79
N VAL A 43 8.52 1.08 -6.32
CA VAL A 43 8.90 0.63 -4.99
C VAL A 43 9.72 1.75 -4.35
N VAL A 44 9.24 2.24 -3.21
CA VAL A 44 10.01 3.16 -2.36
C VAL A 44 10.81 2.32 -1.39
N TYR A 45 12.08 2.66 -1.22
CA TYR A 45 12.93 2.06 -0.19
C TYR A 45 13.75 3.16 0.46
N GLU A 46 13.31 3.59 1.63
CA GLU A 46 13.85 4.75 2.31
C GLU A 46 13.75 4.55 3.83
N SER A 47 14.80 4.93 4.55
CA SER A 47 14.82 4.90 6.02
C SER A 47 14.30 3.58 6.61
N GLY A 48 14.70 2.46 6.01
CA GLY A 48 14.32 1.13 6.45
C GLY A 48 12.87 0.74 6.15
N VAL A 49 12.20 1.43 5.23
CA VAL A 49 10.80 1.17 4.89
C VAL A 49 10.68 0.89 3.40
N VAL A 50 9.89 -0.13 3.08
CA VAL A 50 9.56 -0.50 1.69
C VAL A 50 8.08 -0.25 1.47
N ILE A 51 7.75 0.50 0.41
CA ILE A 51 6.37 0.66 -0.05
C ILE A 51 6.32 0.24 -1.52
N SER A 52 5.59 -0.83 -1.82
CA SER A 52 5.27 -1.16 -3.20
C SER A 52 3.89 -0.62 -3.53
N TYR A 53 3.76 0.00 -4.69
CA TYR A 53 2.52 0.67 -5.08
C TYR A 53 2.33 0.64 -6.58
N HIS A 54 1.08 0.85 -7.01
CA HIS A 54 0.81 1.15 -8.41
C HIS A 54 -0.32 2.18 -8.51
N TYR A 55 -0.50 2.78 -9.69
CA TYR A 55 -1.58 3.70 -9.94
C TYR A 55 -2.56 3.12 -10.95
N TYR A 56 -3.82 3.52 -10.82
CA TYR A 56 -4.87 3.09 -11.73
C TYR A 56 -4.92 3.99 -12.95
N VAL A 57 -4.98 3.37 -14.13
CA VAL A 57 -5.12 4.11 -15.40
C VAL A 57 -6.58 4.48 -15.65
N ILE A 58 -7.48 3.58 -15.25
CA ILE A 58 -8.92 3.80 -15.29
C ILE A 58 -9.48 3.65 -13.88
N SER A 59 -10.71 4.08 -13.66
CA SER A 59 -11.35 3.84 -12.37
C SER A 59 -11.39 2.34 -12.07
N TYR A 60 -11.21 1.98 -10.80
CA TYR A 60 -11.09 0.58 -10.40
C TYR A 60 -11.88 0.32 -9.12
N LYS A 61 -12.65 -0.76 -9.12
CA LYS A 61 -13.45 -1.16 -7.98
C LYS A 61 -12.57 -1.85 -6.93
N ILE A 62 -12.58 -1.30 -5.72
CA ILE A 62 -11.88 -1.87 -4.56
C ILE A 62 -12.95 -2.26 -3.54
N GLY A 63 -13.29 -3.56 -3.46
CA GLY A 63 -14.41 -3.98 -2.63
C GLY A 63 -15.71 -3.34 -3.09
N ASN A 64 -16.40 -2.64 -2.17
CA ASN A 64 -17.66 -1.95 -2.46
C ASN A 64 -17.51 -0.46 -2.78
N VAL A 65 -16.29 0.02 -2.97
CA VAL A 65 -15.99 1.40 -3.35
C VAL A 65 -15.13 1.43 -4.60
N ARG A 66 -14.93 2.63 -5.18
CA ARG A 66 -14.22 2.77 -6.44
C ARG A 66 -13.18 3.87 -6.37
N ALA A 67 -11.94 3.54 -6.74
CA ALA A 67 -10.87 4.50 -6.94
C ALA A 67 -11.01 5.17 -8.30
N ASN A 68 -10.53 6.39 -8.42
CA ASN A 68 -10.53 7.14 -9.67
C ASN A 68 -9.25 6.88 -10.47
N SER A 69 -9.30 7.14 -11.77
CA SER A 69 -8.11 7.14 -12.61
C SER A 69 -7.03 8.05 -12.01
N GLY A 70 -5.81 7.56 -11.94
CA GLY A 70 -4.67 8.26 -11.36
C GLY A 70 -4.49 8.08 -9.86
N ASP A 71 -5.46 7.52 -9.16
CA ASP A 71 -5.30 7.19 -7.75
C ASP A 71 -4.26 6.10 -7.57
N VAL A 72 -3.63 6.08 -6.40
CA VAL A 72 -2.55 5.15 -6.06
C VAL A 72 -3.03 4.15 -5.04
N ILE A 73 -2.62 2.90 -5.17
CA ILE A 73 -2.85 1.88 -4.15
C ILE A 73 -1.50 1.35 -3.64
N ILE A 74 -1.37 1.29 -2.32
CA ILE A 74 -0.24 0.62 -1.67
C ILE A 74 -0.55 -0.88 -1.69
N ASN A 75 0.35 -1.66 -2.28
CA ASN A 75 0.24 -3.10 -2.32
C ASN A 75 0.87 -3.75 -1.11
N GLU A 76 2.03 -3.26 -0.69
CA GLU A 76 2.78 -3.80 0.43
C GLU A 76 3.51 -2.68 1.15
N LEU A 77 3.51 -2.75 2.47
CA LEU A 77 4.25 -1.85 3.34
C LEU A 77 4.98 -2.70 4.37
N ALA A 78 6.29 -2.65 4.36
CA ALA A 78 7.14 -3.39 5.28
C ALA A 78 8.24 -2.49 5.83
N LYS A 79 8.69 -2.79 7.04
CA LYS A 79 9.81 -2.03 7.62
C LYS A 79 10.83 -2.95 8.26
N GLU A 80 12.09 -2.53 8.19
CA GLU A 80 13.19 -3.10 8.96
C GLU A 80 13.07 -2.68 10.43
N ASP A 81 13.75 -3.37 11.32
CA ASP A 81 13.87 -2.95 12.71
C ASP A 81 14.45 -1.53 12.77
N GLY A 82 13.78 -0.64 13.49
CA GLY A 82 14.18 0.76 13.55
C GLY A 82 13.79 1.60 12.34
N GLY A 83 13.09 1.02 11.36
CA GLY A 83 12.60 1.77 10.22
C GLY A 83 11.56 2.82 10.59
N ASP A 84 11.60 3.96 9.90
CA ASP A 84 10.71 5.11 10.15
C ASP A 84 9.46 5.04 9.29
N ALA A 85 8.57 4.10 9.60
CA ALA A 85 7.35 3.91 8.80
C ALA A 85 6.48 5.17 8.79
N LYS A 86 6.30 5.82 9.93
CA LYS A 86 5.46 7.02 10.03
C LYS A 86 5.98 8.15 9.15
N GLY A 87 7.27 8.43 9.21
CA GLY A 87 7.87 9.50 8.40
C GLY A 87 7.85 9.19 6.92
N VAL A 88 8.18 7.95 6.53
CA VAL A 88 8.23 7.56 5.12
C VAL A 88 6.83 7.56 4.51
N VAL A 89 5.84 7.02 5.20
CA VAL A 89 4.45 7.01 4.70
C VAL A 89 3.93 8.45 4.55
N SER A 90 4.23 9.33 5.50
CA SER A 90 3.84 10.74 5.42
C SER A 90 4.47 11.41 4.19
N ARG A 91 5.76 11.20 3.96
CA ARG A 91 6.45 11.73 2.77
C ARG A 91 5.91 11.11 1.47
N PHE A 92 5.53 9.83 1.52
CA PHE A 92 4.93 9.17 0.37
C PHE A 92 3.60 9.82 -0.02
N PHE A 93 2.74 10.11 0.94
CA PHE A 93 1.49 10.81 0.68
C PHE A 93 1.71 12.17 0.00
N ASP A 94 2.68 12.93 0.50
CA ASP A 94 3.02 14.25 -0.09
C ASP A 94 3.61 14.09 -1.50
N TYR A 95 4.46 13.11 -1.69
CA TYR A 95 5.08 12.83 -2.99
C TYR A 95 4.06 12.45 -4.03
N VAL A 96 3.15 11.56 -3.71
CA VAL A 96 2.12 11.08 -4.64
C VAL A 96 1.15 12.20 -5.00
N ALA A 97 0.76 13.03 -4.03
CA ALA A 97 -0.19 14.15 -4.18
C ALA A 97 -1.50 13.73 -4.87
N ARG A 98 -1.93 12.50 -4.64
CA ARG A 98 -3.16 11.90 -5.16
C ARG A 98 -3.77 11.05 -4.05
N PRO A 99 -5.05 10.70 -4.12
CA PRO A 99 -5.62 9.75 -3.16
C PRO A 99 -4.84 8.44 -3.13
N VAL A 100 -4.51 8.00 -1.93
CA VAL A 100 -3.77 6.75 -1.68
C VAL A 100 -4.68 5.76 -1.00
N TRP A 101 -4.83 4.61 -1.61
CA TRP A 101 -5.72 3.54 -1.17
C TRP A 101 -4.90 2.36 -0.63
N LEU A 102 -5.48 1.61 0.29
CA LEU A 102 -5.00 0.29 0.66
C LEU A 102 -6.14 -0.54 1.23
N THR A 103 -5.93 -1.83 1.27
CA THR A 103 -6.85 -2.77 1.92
C THR A 103 -6.11 -3.48 3.03
N VAL A 104 -6.81 -3.79 4.11
CA VAL A 104 -6.23 -4.48 5.26
C VAL A 104 -7.27 -5.43 5.83
N ARG A 105 -6.81 -6.59 6.29
CA ARG A 105 -7.70 -7.51 7.00
C ARG A 105 -8.28 -6.83 8.24
N ARG A 106 -9.58 -7.02 8.46
CA ARG A 106 -10.27 -6.38 9.59
C ARG A 106 -9.71 -6.81 10.94
N ASP A 107 -9.18 -8.03 11.02
CA ASP A 107 -8.57 -8.55 12.25
C ASP A 107 -7.13 -8.09 12.48
N ASN A 108 -6.53 -7.39 11.52
CA ASN A 108 -5.18 -6.84 11.69
C ASN A 108 -5.24 -5.50 12.44
N ILE A 109 -5.49 -5.58 13.75
CA ILE A 109 -5.70 -4.41 14.58
C ILE A 109 -4.47 -3.49 14.63
N ARG A 110 -3.27 -4.07 14.65
CA ARG A 110 -2.02 -3.31 14.70
C ARG A 110 -1.85 -2.43 13.46
N ALA A 111 -2.06 -2.99 12.27
CA ALA A 111 -1.98 -2.23 11.03
C ALA A 111 -3.05 -1.15 10.97
N LYS A 112 -4.27 -1.47 11.36
CA LYS A 112 -5.38 -0.50 11.36
C LYS A 112 -5.08 0.68 12.27
N LYS A 113 -4.55 0.46 13.45
CA LYS A 113 -4.14 1.55 14.35
C LYS A 113 -3.08 2.45 13.71
N PHE A 114 -2.12 1.86 12.99
CA PHE A 114 -1.11 2.62 12.28
C PHE A 114 -1.73 3.49 11.19
N TYR A 115 -2.61 2.91 10.35
CA TYR A 115 -3.25 3.67 9.28
C TYR A 115 -4.15 4.78 9.81
N ASP A 116 -4.86 4.54 10.91
CA ASP A 116 -5.66 5.56 11.59
C ASP A 116 -4.77 6.74 12.04
N LYS A 117 -3.60 6.45 12.62
CA LYS A 117 -2.64 7.48 13.03
C LYS A 117 -2.08 8.26 11.85
N MET A 118 -1.95 7.62 10.69
CA MET A 118 -1.49 8.27 9.48
C MET A 118 -2.55 9.16 8.82
N GLY A 119 -3.75 9.18 9.36
CA GLY A 119 -4.84 10.01 8.85
C GLY A 119 -5.64 9.38 7.73
N MET A 120 -5.48 8.08 7.50
CA MET A 120 -6.31 7.36 6.56
C MET A 120 -7.70 7.10 7.14
N LYS A 121 -8.70 6.98 6.28
CA LYS A 121 -10.10 6.75 6.66
C LYS A 121 -10.62 5.48 6.02
N ILE A 122 -11.38 4.70 6.78
CA ILE A 122 -12.11 3.55 6.27
C ILE A 122 -13.35 4.07 5.53
N ILE A 123 -13.48 3.71 4.25
CA ILE A 123 -14.65 4.10 3.46
C ILE A 123 -15.32 2.92 2.77
N GLY A 124 -14.83 1.71 2.95
CA GLY A 124 -15.42 0.56 2.31
C GLY A 124 -14.99 -0.75 2.92
N GLU A 125 -15.54 -1.82 2.36
CA GLU A 125 -15.29 -3.19 2.75
C GLU A 125 -14.85 -4.00 1.55
N ILE A 126 -14.05 -5.03 1.80
CA ILE A 126 -13.63 -5.99 0.80
C ILE A 126 -13.64 -7.39 1.43
N PHE A 127 -13.93 -8.40 0.62
CA PHE A 127 -13.99 -9.79 1.08
C PHE A 127 -13.11 -10.65 0.17
N TRP A 128 -12.32 -11.52 0.78
CA TRP A 128 -11.48 -12.47 0.08
C TRP A 128 -11.85 -13.89 0.49
N GLY A 129 -11.34 -14.88 -0.24
CA GLY A 129 -11.53 -16.29 0.10
C GLY A 129 -13.00 -16.69 0.14
N ASN A 130 -13.78 -16.27 -0.87
CA ASN A 130 -15.23 -16.53 -0.95
C ASN A 130 -15.99 -15.96 0.26
N GLY A 131 -15.60 -14.78 0.72
CA GLY A 131 -16.25 -14.10 1.82
C GLY A 131 -15.77 -14.50 3.22
N ARG A 132 -14.79 -15.39 3.30
CA ARG A 132 -14.28 -15.88 4.60
C ARG A 132 -13.36 -14.89 5.30
N ILE A 133 -12.71 -14.02 4.53
CA ILE A 133 -11.76 -13.04 5.06
C ILE A 133 -12.35 -11.66 4.82
N GLU A 134 -12.58 -10.94 5.92
CA GLU A 134 -13.12 -9.59 5.87
C GLU A 134 -11.98 -8.57 5.88
N GLY A 135 -12.10 -7.54 5.06
CA GLY A 135 -11.14 -6.46 5.01
C GLY A 135 -11.81 -5.09 5.00
N ASP A 136 -11.03 -4.09 5.37
CA ASP A 136 -11.43 -2.69 5.30
C ASP A 136 -10.67 -1.99 4.19
N VAL A 137 -11.33 -1.06 3.51
CA VAL A 137 -10.72 -0.23 2.47
C VAL A 137 -10.43 1.14 3.07
N TYR A 138 -9.16 1.52 3.07
CA TYR A 138 -8.68 2.80 3.57
C TYR A 138 -8.32 3.72 2.43
N VAL A 139 -8.53 5.01 2.64
CA VAL A 139 -8.06 6.05 1.71
C VAL A 139 -7.46 7.23 2.47
N TYR A 140 -6.45 7.85 1.87
CA TYR A 140 -5.86 9.10 2.34
C TYR A 140 -5.89 10.15 1.24
N GLY A 141 -6.12 11.41 1.64
CA GLY A 141 -6.01 12.53 0.71
C GLY A 141 -7.16 12.65 -0.28
N HIS A 142 -8.25 11.95 -0.01
CA HIS A 142 -9.43 12.04 -0.87
C HIS A 142 -10.17 13.33 -0.55
N SER A 143 -9.92 14.38 -1.31
CA SER A 143 -10.56 15.69 -1.13
C SER A 143 -12.08 15.63 -1.33
N ASP A 144 -12.57 14.57 -1.96
CA ASP A 144 -13.96 14.37 -2.33
C ASP A 144 -14.66 13.32 -1.46
N LEU A 145 -14.17 13.07 -0.24
CA LEU A 145 -14.86 12.16 0.69
C LEU A 145 -16.34 12.50 0.81
N ASN A 146 -16.68 13.78 0.75
CA ASN A 146 -18.06 14.25 0.80
C ASN A 146 -18.90 13.77 -0.40
N LYS A 147 -18.30 13.48 -1.55
CA LYS A 147 -19.01 12.94 -2.71
C LYS A 147 -19.51 11.52 -2.48
N PHE A 148 -18.88 10.77 -1.61
CA PHE A 148 -19.30 9.42 -1.28
C PHE A 148 -20.31 9.38 -0.15
N MET A 149 -20.48 10.49 0.53
CA MET A 149 -21.36 10.62 1.69
C MET A 149 -22.73 11.27 1.35
N VAL A 150 -22.88 11.66 0.10
CA VAL A 150 -24.12 12.33 -0.36
C VAL A 150 -25.08 11.33 -0.99
#